data_7357de89f6bb2a8a95a7ef1dc1362bd7
#
_entry.id   7357de89f6bb2a8a95a7ef1dc1362bd7
#
_cell.length_a   1.000
_cell.length_b   1.000
_cell.length_c   1.000
_cell.angle_alpha   90.00
_cell.angle_beta   90.00
_cell.angle_gamma   90.00
#
_symmetry.space_group_name_H-M   'P 1'
#
loop_
_entity.id
_entity.type
_entity.pdbx_description
1 polymer ?
#
loop_
_entity_poly.entity_id
_entity_poly.type
_entity_poly.pdbx_seq_one_letter_code
_entity_poly.pdbx_strand_id
1 'polypeptide(L)'
;MALKQGFGQQQKQIQKLAMTQQMQQSIRILKYGSEDLHNFLSNVELENPFMIVNASHSYVTGGLDHQNEHDIAEFAVEKKAQSLYDYLMDQVKLTMRKTPIRDMVVYFISQLDQNGYLKADLEKLSKEKGIDKVLMLDALTLLQQLDPPGTGARNLQECLILQVQYDSSAPLNAEKILKEDFEDFTNRKWSKIAKKHCISIGDVQKILDYVQTLSPAPGAIYDQSEVGYIEPDLVVEKKPDGSLEVKLTKESN
;
A
#
# COMPACT_ATOMS: atom_id res chain seq x y z
N MET A 1 -83.56 1.06 -53.90
CA MET A 1 -82.41 1.74 -53.23
C MET A 1 -81.73 0.74 -52.33
N ALA A 2 -80.60 0.24 -52.71
CA ALA A 2 -79.82 -0.73 -51.91
C ALA A 2 -78.58 -0.07 -51.30
N LEU A 3 -78.58 0.02 -49.98
CA LEU A 3 -77.47 0.51 -49.21
C LEU A 3 -76.43 -0.63 -49.05
N LYS A 4 -75.27 -0.49 -49.72
CA LYS A 4 -74.07 -1.32 -49.47
C LYS A 4 -73.34 -0.78 -48.25
N GLN A 5 -73.39 -1.47 -47.12
CA GLN A 5 -72.53 -1.25 -46.01
C GLN A 5 -71.20 -2.01 -46.27
N GLY A 6 -70.12 -1.29 -46.53
CA GLY A 6 -68.76 -1.84 -46.60
C GLY A 6 -68.13 -1.89 -45.21
N PHE A 7 -67.99 -3.07 -44.64
CA PHE A 7 -67.20 -3.31 -43.45
C PHE A 7 -65.70 -3.33 -43.79
N GLY A 8 -64.97 -2.23 -43.48
CA GLY A 8 -63.52 -2.18 -43.57
C GLY A 8 -62.87 -2.68 -42.27
N GLN A 9 -62.38 -3.91 -42.26
CA GLN A 9 -61.64 -4.48 -41.13
C GLN A 9 -60.20 -3.99 -41.19
N GLN A 10 -59.82 -3.00 -40.34
CA GLN A 10 -58.44 -2.57 -40.18
C GLN A 10 -57.77 -3.49 -39.17
N GLN A 11 -56.94 -4.41 -39.64
CA GLN A 11 -56.09 -5.27 -38.81
C GLN A 11 -54.82 -4.49 -38.38
N LYS A 12 -54.82 -3.92 -37.16
CA LYS A 12 -53.62 -3.34 -36.56
C LYS A 12 -52.74 -4.46 -36.04
N GLN A 13 -51.69 -4.80 -36.78
CA GLN A 13 -50.66 -5.73 -36.34
C GLN A 13 -49.73 -5.01 -35.35
N ILE A 14 -49.93 -5.22 -34.04
CA ILE A 14 -49.05 -4.72 -33.00
C ILE A 14 -47.97 -5.77 -32.81
N GLN A 15 -46.79 -5.58 -33.42
CA GLN A 15 -45.61 -6.36 -33.11
C GLN A 15 -45.13 -5.99 -31.70
N LYS A 16 -45.48 -6.80 -30.71
CA LYS A 16 -44.80 -6.76 -29.39
C LYS A 16 -43.48 -7.47 -29.55
N LEU A 17 -42.38 -6.72 -29.56
CA LEU A 17 -41.06 -7.28 -29.41
C LEU A 17 -40.97 -7.89 -28.00
N ALA A 18 -41.18 -9.20 -27.87
CA ALA A 18 -40.90 -9.94 -26.65
C ALA A 18 -39.39 -10.12 -26.56
N MET A 19 -38.79 -9.35 -25.71
CA MET A 19 -37.36 -9.50 -25.42
C MET A 19 -37.12 -10.87 -24.78
N THR A 20 -36.35 -11.72 -25.46
CA THR A 20 -35.94 -13.04 -24.91
C THR A 20 -34.93 -12.84 -23.79
N GLN A 21 -34.87 -13.79 -22.85
CA GLN A 21 -33.87 -13.76 -21.77
C GLN A 21 -32.45 -13.61 -22.29
N GLN A 22 -32.13 -14.27 -23.40
CA GLN A 22 -30.82 -14.17 -24.07
C GLN A 22 -30.54 -12.75 -24.56
N MET A 23 -31.51 -12.05 -25.11
CA MET A 23 -31.36 -10.68 -25.57
C MET A 23 -31.17 -9.69 -24.40
N GLN A 24 -31.86 -9.92 -23.28
CA GLN A 24 -31.68 -9.14 -22.05
C GLN A 24 -30.29 -9.34 -21.46
N GLN A 25 -29.77 -10.56 -21.47
CA GLN A 25 -28.43 -10.90 -20.98
C GLN A 25 -27.36 -10.25 -21.87
N SER A 26 -27.51 -10.31 -23.21
CA SER A 26 -26.59 -9.65 -24.13
C SER A 26 -26.53 -8.13 -23.94
N ILE A 27 -27.69 -7.49 -23.73
CA ILE A 27 -27.73 -6.04 -23.46
C ILE A 27 -27.10 -5.69 -22.11
N ARG A 28 -27.24 -6.58 -21.11
CA ARG A 28 -26.61 -6.37 -19.80
C ARG A 28 -25.09 -6.46 -19.91
N ILE A 29 -24.57 -7.44 -20.64
CA ILE A 29 -23.12 -7.60 -20.90
C ILE A 29 -22.55 -6.39 -21.63
N LEU A 30 -23.26 -5.87 -22.65
CA LEU A 30 -22.85 -4.67 -23.39
C LEU A 30 -22.86 -3.37 -22.57
N LYS A 31 -23.54 -3.35 -21.42
CA LYS A 31 -23.55 -2.20 -20.50
C LYS A 31 -22.47 -2.21 -19.45
N TYR A 32 -21.79 -3.33 -19.27
CA TYR A 32 -20.69 -3.43 -18.29
C TYR A 32 -19.46 -2.68 -18.80
N GLY A 33 -18.83 -1.92 -17.89
CA GLY A 33 -17.46 -1.48 -18.09
C GLY A 33 -16.50 -2.65 -17.99
N SER A 34 -15.21 -2.46 -18.30
CA SER A 34 -14.21 -3.56 -18.31
C SER A 34 -14.10 -4.21 -16.92
N GLU A 35 -14.11 -3.43 -15.86
CA GLU A 35 -14.06 -3.91 -14.47
C GLU A 35 -15.33 -4.70 -14.06
N ASP A 36 -16.51 -4.18 -14.39
CA ASP A 36 -17.77 -4.86 -14.12
C ASP A 36 -17.92 -6.16 -14.91
N LEU A 37 -17.39 -6.18 -16.15
CA LEU A 37 -17.38 -7.36 -17.00
C LEU A 37 -16.45 -8.43 -16.40
N HIS A 38 -15.27 -8.04 -15.92
CA HIS A 38 -14.34 -8.95 -15.28
C HIS A 38 -14.93 -9.57 -14.02
N ASN A 39 -15.54 -8.77 -13.16
CA ASN A 39 -16.24 -9.23 -11.95
C ASN A 39 -17.40 -10.17 -12.30
N PHE A 40 -18.15 -9.88 -13.36
CA PHE A 40 -19.22 -10.75 -13.83
C PHE A 40 -18.69 -12.10 -14.32
N LEU A 41 -17.60 -12.10 -15.10
CA LEU A 41 -16.97 -13.32 -15.63
C LEU A 41 -16.37 -14.16 -14.50
N SER A 42 -15.72 -13.56 -13.51
CA SER A 42 -15.21 -14.26 -12.33
C SER A 42 -16.31 -14.94 -11.52
N ASN A 43 -17.48 -14.30 -11.38
CA ASN A 43 -18.63 -14.93 -10.73
C ASN A 43 -19.18 -16.11 -11.55
N VAL A 44 -19.19 -16.04 -12.87
CA VAL A 44 -19.62 -17.15 -13.74
C VAL A 44 -18.61 -18.31 -13.70
N GLU A 45 -17.32 -18.01 -13.57
CA GLU A 45 -16.27 -19.02 -13.38
C GLU A 45 -16.47 -19.81 -12.08
N LEU A 46 -16.85 -19.14 -10.98
CA LEU A 46 -17.19 -19.80 -9.71
C LEU A 46 -18.40 -20.74 -9.81
N GLU A 47 -19.35 -20.42 -10.69
CA GLU A 47 -20.55 -21.26 -10.92
C GLU A 47 -20.29 -22.39 -11.92
N ASN A 48 -19.32 -22.25 -12.82
CA ASN A 48 -19.02 -23.21 -13.88
C ASN A 48 -17.55 -23.68 -13.85
N PRO A 49 -17.25 -24.86 -13.30
CA PRO A 49 -15.86 -25.35 -13.16
C PRO A 49 -15.16 -25.66 -14.50
N PHE A 50 -15.85 -25.59 -15.63
CA PHE A 50 -15.28 -25.78 -16.97
C PHE A 50 -14.93 -24.47 -17.68
N MET A 51 -15.18 -23.33 -17.04
CA MET A 51 -14.87 -22.01 -17.57
C MET A 51 -13.66 -21.44 -16.81
N ILE A 52 -12.63 -21.03 -17.55
CA ILE A 52 -11.43 -20.36 -17.01
C ILE A 52 -11.37 -18.99 -17.63
N VAL A 53 -11.39 -17.95 -16.82
CA VAL A 53 -11.25 -16.56 -17.26
C VAL A 53 -9.78 -16.14 -17.17
N ASN A 54 -9.08 -16.13 -18.30
CA ASN A 54 -7.73 -15.61 -18.37
C ASN A 54 -7.75 -14.09 -18.49
N ALA A 55 -7.56 -13.39 -17.38
CA ALA A 55 -7.25 -11.97 -17.41
C ALA A 55 -5.81 -11.81 -17.90
N SER A 56 -5.63 -11.53 -19.19
CA SER A 56 -4.31 -11.22 -19.73
C SER A 56 -3.87 -9.83 -19.26
N HIS A 57 -3.26 -9.75 -18.10
CA HIS A 57 -2.48 -8.59 -17.69
C HIS A 57 -1.23 -8.53 -18.56
N SER A 58 -1.37 -7.99 -19.77
CA SER A 58 -0.26 -7.81 -20.67
C SER A 58 0.57 -6.62 -20.24
N TYR A 59 1.46 -6.82 -19.26
CA TYR A 59 2.55 -5.88 -19.04
C TYR A 59 3.44 -5.89 -20.28
N VAL A 60 3.51 -4.77 -20.97
CA VAL A 60 4.49 -4.53 -22.03
C VAL A 60 5.84 -4.33 -21.36
N THR A 61 6.49 -5.41 -20.94
CA THR A 61 7.94 -5.47 -20.79
C THR A 61 8.51 -5.93 -22.10
N GLY A 62 9.28 -5.05 -22.75
CA GLY A 62 9.96 -5.32 -24.02
C GLY A 62 10.74 -6.62 -23.97
N GLY A 63 10.44 -7.43 -24.95
CA GLY A 63 11.17 -8.55 -25.51
C GLY A 63 12.19 -9.29 -24.67
N LEU A 64 11.79 -10.43 -24.14
CA LEU A 64 12.62 -11.64 -24.06
C LEU A 64 11.69 -12.86 -24.08
N ASP A 65 11.95 -13.70 -25.04
CA ASP A 65 11.28 -14.96 -25.34
C ASP A 65 11.40 -15.92 -24.15
N HIS A 66 10.29 -16.20 -23.46
CA HIS A 66 10.26 -17.20 -22.38
C HIS A 66 9.13 -18.22 -22.60
N GLN A 67 9.49 -19.32 -23.20
CA GLN A 67 8.64 -20.50 -23.39
C GLN A 67 8.56 -21.42 -22.15
N ASN A 68 8.83 -20.97 -20.93
CA ASN A 68 8.82 -21.85 -19.74
C ASN A 68 8.27 -21.19 -18.45
N GLU A 69 7.31 -20.25 -18.55
CA GLU A 69 6.77 -19.58 -17.35
C GLU A 69 5.54 -20.24 -16.70
N HIS A 70 4.98 -21.30 -17.29
CA HIS A 70 3.79 -21.93 -16.72
C HIS A 70 4.04 -22.75 -15.45
N ASP A 71 5.27 -23.20 -15.19
CA ASP A 71 5.57 -24.06 -14.04
C ASP A 71 6.04 -23.28 -12.78
N ILE A 72 6.41 -21.99 -12.90
CA ILE A 72 6.93 -21.21 -11.78
C ILE A 72 5.82 -20.43 -11.07
N ALA A 73 4.75 -20.07 -11.76
CA ALA A 73 3.63 -19.34 -11.18
C ALA A 73 2.79 -20.19 -10.20
N GLU A 74 2.74 -21.50 -10.41
CA GLU A 74 1.99 -22.44 -9.55
C GLU A 74 2.69 -22.69 -8.20
N PHE A 75 4.01 -22.45 -8.09
CA PHE A 75 4.78 -22.51 -6.85
C PHE A 75 5.01 -21.16 -6.16
N ALA A 76 4.59 -20.06 -6.75
CA ALA A 76 4.41 -18.81 -6.03
C ALA A 76 3.18 -18.96 -5.14
N VAL A 77 3.34 -19.70 -4.03
CA VAL A 77 2.48 -19.53 -2.87
C VAL A 77 2.41 -18.02 -2.69
N GLU A 78 1.22 -17.42 -2.89
CA GLU A 78 0.96 -16.06 -2.47
C GLU A 78 1.47 -15.96 -1.04
N LYS A 79 2.67 -15.45 -0.87
CA LYS A 79 3.12 -14.99 0.44
C LYS A 79 2.12 -13.89 0.75
N LYS A 80 1.06 -14.27 1.48
CA LYS A 80 0.13 -13.31 2.07
C LYS A 80 1.03 -12.27 2.72
N ALA A 81 1.08 -11.13 2.13
CA ALA A 81 1.96 -10.10 2.59
C ALA A 81 1.61 -9.83 4.03
N GLN A 82 2.58 -10.04 4.88
CA GLN A 82 2.42 -9.90 6.32
C GLN A 82 2.30 -8.42 6.64
N SER A 83 1.22 -8.00 7.29
CA SER A 83 1.07 -6.63 7.73
C SER A 83 2.10 -6.30 8.83
N LEU A 84 2.44 -5.01 9.00
CA LEU A 84 3.30 -4.57 10.11
C LEU A 84 2.76 -5.08 11.46
N TYR A 85 1.44 -5.03 11.65
CA TYR A 85 0.78 -5.52 12.85
C TYR A 85 1.06 -7.01 13.10
N ASP A 86 0.87 -7.87 12.09
CA ASP A 86 1.07 -9.31 12.22
C ASP A 86 2.55 -9.63 12.49
N TYR A 87 3.46 -8.93 11.81
CA TYR A 87 4.90 -9.10 12.00
C TYR A 87 5.34 -8.76 13.42
N LEU A 88 4.92 -7.61 13.96
CA LEU A 88 5.21 -7.21 15.33
C LEU A 88 4.55 -8.13 16.37
N MET A 89 3.32 -8.57 16.12
CA MET A 89 2.62 -9.52 17.01
C MET A 89 3.33 -10.86 17.10
N ASP A 90 3.89 -11.35 16.00
CA ASP A 90 4.65 -12.60 16.02
C ASP A 90 5.97 -12.43 16.80
N GLN A 91 6.68 -11.30 16.65
CA GLN A 91 7.83 -11.00 17.47
C GLN A 91 7.49 -10.96 18.96
N VAL A 92 6.41 -10.28 19.34
CA VAL A 92 5.95 -10.21 20.73
C VAL A 92 5.60 -11.59 21.29
N LYS A 93 4.95 -12.45 20.49
CA LYS A 93 4.65 -13.84 20.91
C LYS A 93 5.91 -14.65 21.17
N LEU A 94 6.96 -14.46 20.35
CA LEU A 94 8.22 -15.21 20.45
C LEU A 94 9.13 -14.70 21.55
N THR A 95 9.19 -13.37 21.75
CA THR A 95 10.19 -12.73 22.63
C THR A 95 9.65 -12.44 24.04
N MET A 96 8.34 -12.18 24.18
CA MET A 96 7.77 -11.70 25.45
C MET A 96 6.88 -12.74 26.12
N ARG A 97 7.10 -12.92 27.45
CA ARG A 97 6.21 -13.72 28.29
C ARG A 97 4.88 -12.98 28.52
N LYS A 98 3.82 -13.71 28.87
CA LYS A 98 2.51 -13.13 29.22
C LYS A 98 2.60 -12.35 30.52
N THR A 99 2.70 -11.04 30.40
CA THR A 99 2.82 -10.08 31.51
C THR A 99 1.95 -8.85 31.21
N PRO A 100 1.55 -8.05 32.22
CA PRO A 100 0.82 -6.80 31.97
C PRO A 100 1.55 -5.82 31.03
N ILE A 101 2.90 -5.82 31.05
CA ILE A 101 3.71 -5.01 30.15
C ILE A 101 3.51 -5.46 28.69
N ARG A 102 3.48 -6.79 28.43
CA ARG A 102 3.21 -7.32 27.10
C ARG A 102 1.83 -6.89 26.58
N ASP A 103 0.81 -6.90 27.44
CA ASP A 103 -0.54 -6.49 27.05
C ASP A 103 -0.55 -5.00 26.65
N MET A 104 0.27 -4.17 27.30
CA MET A 104 0.47 -2.78 26.91
C MET A 104 1.24 -2.63 25.59
N VAL A 105 2.27 -3.45 25.35
CA VAL A 105 2.97 -3.48 24.04
C VAL A 105 2.00 -3.84 22.92
N VAL A 106 1.19 -4.89 23.11
CA VAL A 106 0.15 -5.29 22.15
C VAL A 106 -0.85 -4.15 21.88
N TYR A 107 -1.25 -3.45 22.94
CA TYR A 107 -2.10 -2.29 22.79
C TYR A 107 -1.43 -1.17 21.97
N PHE A 108 -0.16 -0.87 22.22
CA PHE A 108 0.57 0.13 21.43
C PHE A 108 0.73 -0.27 19.97
N ILE A 109 0.97 -1.56 19.67
CA ILE A 109 1.01 -2.07 18.30
C ILE A 109 -0.30 -1.77 17.57
N SER A 110 -1.45 -1.90 18.24
CA SER A 110 -2.76 -1.57 17.66
C SER A 110 -2.99 -0.06 17.41
N GLN A 111 -2.18 0.80 18.02
CA GLN A 111 -2.24 2.26 17.87
C GLN A 111 -1.19 2.82 16.88
N LEU A 112 -0.38 1.95 16.29
CA LEU A 112 0.58 2.36 15.24
C LEU A 112 -0.15 2.76 13.96
N ASP A 113 0.40 3.75 13.27
CA ASP A 113 -0.03 4.08 11.92
C ASP A 113 0.69 3.19 10.87
N GLN A 114 0.31 3.33 9.60
CA GLN A 114 0.91 2.60 8.47
C GLN A 114 2.41 2.83 8.33
N ASN A 115 2.90 3.98 8.77
CA ASN A 115 4.33 4.31 8.75
C ASN A 115 5.10 3.74 9.96
N GLY A 116 4.41 3.19 10.96
CA GLY A 116 5.00 2.66 12.18
C GLY A 116 5.13 3.67 13.31
N TYR A 117 4.50 4.86 13.21
CA TYR A 117 4.52 5.86 14.27
C TYR A 117 3.42 5.65 15.30
N LEU A 118 3.73 5.91 16.58
CA LEU A 118 2.77 5.89 17.67
C LEU A 118 2.13 7.26 17.85
N LYS A 119 0.86 7.40 17.47
CA LYS A 119 0.09 8.65 17.63
C LYS A 119 -0.59 8.79 18.99
N ALA A 120 -0.39 7.87 19.91
CA ALA A 120 -1.03 7.86 21.21
C ALA A 120 -0.37 8.86 22.19
N ASP A 121 -1.19 9.64 22.84
CA ASP A 121 -0.78 10.51 23.95
C ASP A 121 -0.72 9.69 25.25
N LEU A 122 0.50 9.37 25.68
CA LEU A 122 0.75 8.53 26.86
C LEU A 122 0.16 9.12 28.15
N GLU A 123 0.08 10.47 28.25
CA GLU A 123 -0.47 11.11 29.46
C GLU A 123 -1.99 10.98 29.55
N LYS A 124 -2.68 11.09 28.42
CA LYS A 124 -4.13 10.85 28.35
C LYS A 124 -4.45 9.39 28.61
N LEU A 125 -3.70 8.48 27.99
CA LEU A 125 -3.88 7.04 28.20
C LEU A 125 -3.64 6.61 29.64
N SER A 126 -2.62 7.16 30.33
CA SER A 126 -2.36 6.88 31.74
C SER A 126 -3.54 7.26 32.60
N LYS A 127 -4.16 8.43 32.38
CA LYS A 127 -5.32 8.91 33.09
C LYS A 127 -6.60 8.10 32.82
N GLU A 128 -6.82 7.77 31.53
CA GLU A 128 -8.02 7.03 31.11
C GLU A 128 -8.04 5.58 31.58
N LYS A 129 -6.89 4.91 31.50
CA LYS A 129 -6.78 3.49 31.86
C LYS A 129 -6.33 3.26 33.29
N GLY A 130 -5.96 4.29 34.04
CA GLY A 130 -5.46 4.18 35.42
C GLY A 130 -4.16 3.38 35.51
N ILE A 131 -3.36 3.33 34.45
CA ILE A 131 -2.11 2.57 34.37
C ILE A 131 -0.95 3.48 34.74
N ASP A 132 0.00 2.93 35.51
CA ASP A 132 1.20 3.66 35.90
C ASP A 132 2.00 4.15 34.68
N LYS A 133 2.39 5.42 34.71
CA LYS A 133 3.19 6.05 33.66
C LYS A 133 4.53 5.32 33.42
N VAL A 134 5.12 4.77 34.48
CA VAL A 134 6.39 4.00 34.37
C VAL A 134 6.16 2.75 33.52
N LEU A 135 5.10 1.99 33.80
CA LEU A 135 4.77 0.78 33.03
C LEU A 135 4.50 1.09 31.54
N MET A 136 3.90 2.25 31.25
CA MET A 136 3.70 2.68 29.85
C MET A 136 5.01 3.04 29.15
N LEU A 137 5.93 3.72 29.84
CA LEU A 137 7.23 4.05 29.28
C LEU A 137 8.08 2.79 29.03
N ASP A 138 8.04 1.83 29.97
CA ASP A 138 8.72 0.55 29.80
C ASP A 138 8.14 -0.23 28.61
N ALA A 139 6.80 -0.27 28.49
CA ALA A 139 6.15 -0.91 27.34
C ALA A 139 6.50 -0.23 26.01
N LEU A 140 6.58 1.12 25.99
CA LEU A 140 7.03 1.86 24.81
C LEU A 140 8.47 1.53 24.46
N THR A 141 9.37 1.49 25.44
CA THR A 141 10.77 1.13 25.20
C THR A 141 10.91 -0.29 24.65
N LEU A 142 10.12 -1.24 25.15
CA LEU A 142 10.08 -2.60 24.62
C LEU A 142 9.53 -2.66 23.19
N LEU A 143 8.50 -1.85 22.86
CA LEU A 143 8.01 -1.73 21.48
C LEU A 143 9.09 -1.20 20.54
N GLN A 144 9.82 -0.17 20.96
CA GLN A 144 10.88 0.47 20.18
C GLN A 144 12.11 -0.43 19.93
N GLN A 145 12.23 -1.54 20.69
CA GLN A 145 13.27 -2.56 20.50
C GLN A 145 12.88 -3.63 19.47
N LEU A 146 11.64 -3.63 18.98
CA LEU A 146 11.19 -4.57 17.96
C LEU A 146 11.69 -4.15 16.56
N ASP A 147 11.78 -5.12 15.65
CA ASP A 147 12.09 -4.91 14.25
C ASP A 147 10.80 -4.62 13.45
N PRO A 148 10.78 -3.63 12.55
CA PRO A 148 11.88 -2.79 12.07
C PRO A 148 12.25 -1.64 13.02
N PRO A 149 13.55 -1.28 13.08
CA PRO A 149 14.03 -0.22 13.95
C PRO A 149 13.39 1.12 13.62
N GLY A 150 13.03 1.88 14.66
CA GLY A 150 12.29 3.14 14.51
C GLY A 150 10.77 3.00 14.68
N THR A 151 10.24 1.77 14.76
CA THR A 151 8.82 1.52 15.07
C THR A 151 8.47 2.00 16.48
N GLY A 152 7.27 2.58 16.65
CA GLY A 152 6.82 3.13 17.93
C GLY A 152 7.40 4.52 18.25
N ALA A 153 8.08 5.16 17.31
CA ALA A 153 8.51 6.56 17.45
C ALA A 153 7.30 7.50 17.41
N ARG A 154 7.36 8.60 18.15
CA ARG A 154 6.31 9.62 18.19
C ARG A 154 6.47 10.70 17.12
N ASN A 155 7.70 10.87 16.62
CA ASN A 155 8.06 11.84 15.58
C ASN A 155 9.26 11.34 14.77
N LEU A 156 9.54 12.03 13.65
CA LEU A 156 10.65 11.69 12.77
C LEU A 156 12.01 11.73 13.47
N GLN A 157 12.25 12.71 14.33
CA GLN A 157 13.51 12.83 15.07
C GLN A 157 13.76 11.58 15.93
N GLU A 158 12.76 11.13 16.69
CA GLU A 158 12.84 9.92 17.51
C GLU A 158 13.03 8.67 16.66
N CYS A 159 12.35 8.56 15.52
CA CYS A 159 12.49 7.44 14.59
C CYS A 159 13.94 7.32 14.08
N LEU A 160 14.55 8.41 13.65
CA LEU A 160 15.93 8.41 13.19
C LEU A 160 16.91 8.10 14.32
N ILE A 161 16.68 8.61 15.52
CA ILE A 161 17.51 8.32 16.69
C ILE A 161 17.48 6.82 17.02
N LEU A 162 16.30 6.21 17.03
CA LEU A 162 16.15 4.77 17.28
C LEU A 162 16.91 3.93 16.26
N GLN A 163 16.84 4.29 14.97
CA GLN A 163 17.56 3.61 13.91
C GLN A 163 19.08 3.74 14.09
N VAL A 164 19.57 4.95 14.41
CA VAL A 164 20.99 5.19 14.69
C VAL A 164 21.50 4.40 15.89
N GLN A 165 20.68 4.27 16.94
CA GLN A 165 21.02 3.48 18.14
C GLN A 165 21.09 1.97 17.85
N TYR A 166 20.26 1.50 16.94
CA TYR A 166 20.21 0.10 16.55
C TYR A 166 21.37 -0.29 15.62
N ASP A 167 21.84 0.65 14.79
CA ASP A 167 22.87 0.42 13.79
C ASP A 167 24.28 0.63 14.37
N SER A 168 25.03 -0.45 14.50
CA SER A 168 26.42 -0.42 14.97
C SER A 168 27.39 0.28 13.98
N SER A 169 26.98 0.49 12.73
CA SER A 169 27.77 1.18 11.70
C SER A 169 27.59 2.70 11.70
N ALA A 170 26.70 3.21 12.56
CA ALA A 170 26.39 4.63 12.63
C ALA A 170 27.60 5.51 12.90
N PRO A 171 27.75 6.66 12.20
CA PRO A 171 28.86 7.57 12.43
C PRO A 171 28.89 8.11 13.87
N LEU A 172 30.08 8.28 14.42
CA LEU A 172 30.28 8.94 15.72
C LEU A 172 29.59 10.30 15.73
N ASN A 173 28.93 10.63 16.84
CA ASN A 173 28.15 11.86 17.05
C ASN A 173 26.82 11.96 16.27
N ALA A 174 26.43 11.01 15.39
CA ALA A 174 25.17 11.07 14.69
C ALA A 174 23.98 11.14 15.66
N GLU A 175 23.93 10.25 16.65
CA GLU A 175 22.89 10.25 17.68
C GLU A 175 22.83 11.58 18.44
N LYS A 176 23.98 12.10 18.85
CA LYS A 176 24.06 13.34 19.62
C LYS A 176 23.56 14.55 18.83
N ILE A 177 23.93 14.64 17.55
CA ILE A 177 23.49 15.71 16.66
C ILE A 177 22.00 15.63 16.43
N LEU A 178 21.44 14.45 16.19
CA LEU A 178 20.01 14.24 16.00
C LEU A 178 19.21 14.55 17.27
N LYS A 179 19.77 14.31 18.47
CA LYS A 179 19.09 14.65 19.73
C LYS A 179 19.09 16.13 20.04
N GLU A 180 20.24 16.80 19.87
CA GLU A 180 20.45 18.15 20.36
C GLU A 180 20.24 19.24 19.31
N ASP A 181 20.52 18.96 18.04
CA ASP A 181 20.60 19.95 16.97
C ASP A 181 19.79 19.60 15.73
N PHE A 182 18.70 18.84 15.90
CA PHE A 182 17.87 18.38 14.80
C PHE A 182 17.35 19.51 13.91
N GLU A 183 16.90 20.63 14.48
CA GLU A 183 16.45 21.80 13.73
C GLU A 183 17.58 22.44 12.92
N ASP A 184 18.76 22.61 13.52
CA ASP A 184 19.93 23.20 12.82
C ASP A 184 20.42 22.23 11.73
N PHE A 185 20.31 20.92 11.96
CA PHE A 185 20.64 19.89 10.99
C PHE A 185 19.68 19.93 9.79
N THR A 186 18.38 20.00 10.03
CA THR A 186 17.35 20.12 8.97
C THR A 186 17.52 21.42 8.17
N ASN A 187 17.88 22.53 8.85
CA ASN A 187 18.11 23.83 8.23
C ASN A 187 19.51 23.95 7.59
N ARG A 188 20.29 22.87 7.50
CA ARG A 188 21.63 22.82 6.88
C ARG A 188 22.65 23.78 7.47
N LYS A 189 22.58 24.07 8.75
CA LYS A 189 23.53 24.98 9.44
C LYS A 189 24.80 24.25 9.87
N TRP A 190 25.49 23.64 8.91
CA TRP A 190 26.65 22.76 9.14
C TRP A 190 27.76 23.40 9.96
N SER A 191 28.08 24.67 9.68
CA SER A 191 29.14 25.39 10.40
C SER A 191 28.81 25.59 11.89
N LYS A 192 27.54 25.71 12.26
CA LYS A 192 27.11 25.85 13.65
C LYS A 192 27.25 24.51 14.39
N ILE A 193 26.80 23.43 13.77
CA ILE A 193 26.89 22.06 14.30
C ILE A 193 28.35 21.66 14.47
N ALA A 194 29.17 21.88 13.44
CA ALA A 194 30.61 21.56 13.47
C ALA A 194 31.34 22.25 14.63
N LYS A 195 31.06 23.54 14.86
CA LYS A 195 31.63 24.31 15.98
C LYS A 195 31.14 23.80 17.33
N LYS A 196 29.83 23.51 17.48
CA LYS A 196 29.24 23.07 18.75
C LYS A 196 29.76 21.71 19.20
N HIS A 197 29.92 20.78 18.26
CA HIS A 197 30.36 19.41 18.54
C HIS A 197 31.86 19.19 18.34
N CYS A 198 32.60 20.24 18.00
CA CYS A 198 34.09 20.18 17.76
C CYS A 198 34.47 19.11 16.72
N ILE A 199 33.69 19.03 15.62
CA ILE A 199 33.90 18.09 14.51
C ILE A 199 34.17 18.84 13.21
N SER A 200 34.71 18.17 12.20
CA SER A 200 34.92 18.75 10.89
C SER A 200 33.59 18.87 10.12
N ILE A 201 33.49 19.81 9.19
CA ILE A 201 32.31 19.92 8.29
C ILE A 201 32.18 18.66 7.44
N GLY A 202 33.30 18.01 7.08
CA GLY A 202 33.28 16.75 6.34
C GLY A 202 32.66 15.58 7.14
N ASP A 203 32.83 15.58 8.47
CA ASP A 203 32.17 14.56 9.31
C ASP A 203 30.67 14.83 9.46
N VAL A 204 30.25 16.10 9.53
CA VAL A 204 28.83 16.46 9.47
C VAL A 204 28.21 16.00 8.15
N GLN A 205 28.95 16.08 7.05
CA GLN A 205 28.49 15.61 5.74
C GLN A 205 28.34 14.09 5.68
N LYS A 206 29.28 13.33 6.24
CA LYS A 206 29.15 11.88 6.37
C LYS A 206 27.92 11.48 7.19
N ILE A 207 27.63 12.23 8.26
CA ILE A 207 26.42 12.01 9.07
C ILE A 207 25.17 12.28 8.24
N LEU A 208 25.16 13.33 7.41
CA LEU A 208 24.04 13.63 6.52
C LEU A 208 23.83 12.48 5.51
N ASP A 209 24.90 12.07 4.83
CA ASP A 209 24.85 10.98 3.85
C ASP A 209 24.32 9.69 4.49
N TYR A 210 24.76 9.39 5.71
CA TYR A 210 24.26 8.26 6.49
C TYR A 210 22.78 8.41 6.85
N VAL A 211 22.34 9.56 7.35
CA VAL A 211 20.94 9.81 7.72
C VAL A 211 20.00 9.69 6.49
N GLN A 212 20.49 10.03 5.30
CA GLN A 212 19.73 9.85 4.05
C GLN A 212 19.50 8.38 3.68
N THR A 213 20.28 7.45 4.22
CA THR A 213 20.06 6.00 4.01
C THR A 213 19.01 5.43 4.97
N LEU A 214 18.66 6.14 6.05
CA LEU A 214 17.68 5.70 7.02
C LEU A 214 16.25 5.84 6.47
N SER A 215 15.35 4.98 6.96
CA SER A 215 13.95 5.01 6.54
C SER A 215 13.12 5.95 7.42
N PRO A 216 12.50 7.00 6.86
CA PRO A 216 11.59 7.85 7.63
C PRO A 216 10.26 7.17 7.98
N ALA A 217 9.93 6.07 7.33
CA ALA A 217 8.69 5.32 7.52
C ALA A 217 8.97 3.81 7.56
N PRO A 218 9.42 3.28 8.71
CA PRO A 218 9.82 1.87 8.82
C PRO A 218 8.66 0.90 8.56
N GLY A 219 7.42 1.30 8.81
CA GLY A 219 6.22 0.51 8.54
C GLY A 219 5.84 0.42 7.07
N ALA A 220 6.29 1.34 6.21
CA ALA A 220 5.86 1.42 4.81
C ALA A 220 6.23 0.18 3.97
N ILE A 221 7.25 -0.58 4.36
CA ILE A 221 7.64 -1.84 3.70
C ILE A 221 6.54 -2.90 3.83
N TYR A 222 5.72 -2.83 4.88
CA TYR A 222 4.62 -3.75 5.18
C TYR A 222 3.27 -3.20 4.71
N ASP A 223 3.22 -1.95 4.24
CA ASP A 223 2.01 -1.37 3.65
C ASP A 223 1.86 -1.87 2.22
N GLN A 224 1.05 -2.90 2.08
CA GLN A 224 0.63 -3.46 0.80
C GLN A 224 -0.78 -2.98 0.46
N SER A 225 -1.07 -1.73 0.68
CA SER A 225 -2.21 -1.13 0.01
C SER A 225 -1.98 -1.35 -1.49
N GLU A 226 -2.76 -2.25 -2.08
CA GLU A 226 -2.81 -2.42 -3.53
C GLU A 226 -3.08 -1.04 -4.11
N VAL A 227 -2.03 -0.43 -4.64
CA VAL A 227 -2.21 0.77 -5.45
C VAL A 227 -3.00 0.28 -6.65
N GLY A 228 -4.31 0.56 -6.64
CA GLY A 228 -5.17 0.23 -7.78
C GLY A 228 -4.53 0.84 -9.02
N TYR A 229 -3.90 -0.01 -9.83
CA TYR A 229 -3.26 0.41 -11.07
C TYR A 229 -4.38 0.79 -12.03
N ILE A 230 -4.50 2.08 -12.33
CA ILE A 230 -5.43 2.57 -13.34
C ILE A 230 -4.77 2.32 -14.68
N GLU A 231 -5.27 1.35 -15.44
CA GLU A 231 -4.82 1.14 -16.81
C GLU A 231 -5.21 2.35 -17.67
N PRO A 232 -4.24 3.00 -18.34
CA PRO A 232 -4.57 4.13 -19.19
C PRO A 232 -5.22 3.65 -20.49
N ASP A 233 -6.32 4.25 -20.90
CA ASP A 233 -6.98 3.97 -22.19
C ASP A 233 -6.10 4.39 -23.37
N LEU A 234 -5.24 5.39 -23.17
CA LEU A 234 -4.38 5.99 -24.19
C LEU A 234 -2.98 6.22 -23.62
N VAL A 235 -1.96 5.79 -24.36
CA VAL A 235 -0.55 6.07 -24.07
C VAL A 235 0.01 7.00 -25.14
N VAL A 236 0.59 8.13 -24.72
CA VAL A 236 1.23 9.08 -25.60
C VAL A 236 2.74 8.98 -25.45
N GLU A 237 3.42 8.50 -26.47
CA GLU A 237 4.89 8.39 -26.50
C GLU A 237 5.50 9.50 -27.34
N LYS A 238 6.57 10.12 -26.82
CA LYS A 238 7.33 11.12 -27.56
C LYS A 238 8.49 10.44 -28.29
N LYS A 239 8.50 10.47 -29.63
CA LYS A 239 9.59 9.94 -30.43
C LYS A 239 10.85 10.82 -30.36
N PRO A 240 12.04 10.26 -30.69
CA PRO A 240 13.29 11.01 -30.74
C PRO A 240 13.28 12.21 -31.70
N ASP A 241 12.43 12.19 -32.71
CA ASP A 241 12.20 13.27 -33.69
C ASP A 241 11.31 14.41 -33.15
N GLY A 242 10.80 14.28 -31.89
CA GLY A 242 9.92 15.24 -31.26
C GLY A 242 8.44 15.08 -31.57
N SER A 243 8.06 14.15 -32.49
CA SER A 243 6.66 13.83 -32.78
C SER A 243 6.01 13.03 -31.64
N LEU A 244 4.70 13.22 -31.45
CA LEU A 244 3.90 12.47 -30.46
C LEU A 244 3.18 11.32 -31.18
N GLU A 245 3.31 10.11 -30.68
CA GLU A 245 2.56 8.95 -31.12
C GLU A 245 1.54 8.57 -30.06
N VAL A 246 0.29 8.39 -30.47
CA VAL A 246 -0.80 7.98 -29.59
C VAL A 246 -1.09 6.51 -29.85
N LYS A 247 -1.01 5.68 -28.83
CA LYS A 247 -1.35 4.25 -28.87
C LYS A 247 -2.56 3.99 -27.99
N LEU A 248 -3.54 3.25 -28.52
CA LEU A 248 -4.64 2.70 -27.74
C LEU A 248 -4.14 1.45 -26.99
N THR A 249 -4.49 1.33 -25.73
CA THR A 249 -4.24 0.11 -24.95
C THR A 249 -5.12 -1.01 -25.52
N LYS A 250 -4.58 -2.22 -25.67
CA LYS A 250 -5.20 -3.34 -26.40
C LYS A 250 -6.56 -3.83 -25.91
N GLU A 251 -7.08 -3.32 -24.81
CA GLU A 251 -8.36 -3.75 -24.24
C GLU A 251 -9.59 -2.99 -24.76
N SER A 252 -9.40 -2.03 -25.68
CA SER A 252 -10.49 -1.27 -26.31
C SER A 252 -11.03 -1.88 -27.60
N ASN A 253 -10.80 -3.17 -27.85
CA ASN A 253 -11.26 -3.80 -29.07
C ASN A 253 -12.25 -4.93 -28.79
#